data_22cd23852bf59d970a639990b3729764
#
_entry.id   22cd23852bf59d970a639990b3729764
#
_cell.length_a   1.000
_cell.length_b   1.000
_cell.length_c   1.000
_cell.angle_alpha   90.00
_cell.angle_beta   90.00
_cell.angle_gamma   90.00
#
_symmetry.space_group_name_H-M   'P 1'
#
loop_
_entity.id
_entity.type
_entity.pdbx_description
1 polymer ?
#
loop_
_entity_poly.entity_id
_entity_poly.type
_entity_poly.pdbx_seq_one_letter_code
_entity_poly.pdbx_strand_id
1 'polypeptide(L)'
;MRPVAPQRFAVYKSKPFARFARKARISDLDLWETARLANAGQIDADLGGGVIKQRIARGGEGKSGGSRSIILFRFRARAVFVYGFEKKNLGNIKSDELEAFRELADVILGYSDSEMAKRVADGALIEIQPPKGD
;
A
#
# COMPACT_ATOMS: atom_id res chain seq x y z
N MET A 1 -24.48 3.58 26.19
CA MET A 1 -24.06 3.41 24.81
C MET A 1 -22.54 3.40 24.74
N ARG A 2 -21.97 2.42 24.08
CA ARG A 2 -20.54 2.37 23.92
C ARG A 2 -20.07 3.31 22.84
N PRO A 3 -19.00 4.06 23.06
CA PRO A 3 -18.39 4.80 21.98
C PRO A 3 -17.87 3.80 20.93
N VAL A 4 -18.04 4.17 19.67
CA VAL A 4 -17.49 3.38 18.58
C VAL A 4 -15.97 3.57 18.59
N ALA A 5 -15.23 2.49 18.59
CA ALA A 5 -13.78 2.57 18.52
C ALA A 5 -13.37 3.26 17.21
N PRO A 6 -12.35 4.15 17.26
CA PRO A 6 -11.89 4.76 16.02
C PRO A 6 -11.43 3.69 15.06
N GLN A 7 -11.79 3.86 13.80
CA GLN A 7 -11.39 2.93 12.76
C GLN A 7 -9.88 2.98 12.60
N ARG A 8 -9.25 1.83 12.65
CA ARG A 8 -7.82 1.72 12.46
C ARG A 8 -7.46 1.84 11.00
N PHE A 9 -6.43 2.60 10.73
CA PHE A 9 -5.81 2.57 9.42
C PHE A 9 -5.17 1.20 9.23
N ALA A 10 -5.58 0.49 8.18
CA ALA A 10 -5.12 -0.87 7.91
C ALA A 10 -4.27 -0.89 6.64
N VAL A 11 -3.21 -1.68 6.66
CA VAL A 11 -2.25 -1.76 5.56
C VAL A 11 -2.16 -3.20 5.07
N TYR A 12 -2.18 -3.36 3.75
CA TYR A 12 -2.16 -4.67 3.11
C TYR A 12 -1.18 -4.65 1.94
N LYS A 13 -0.75 -5.83 1.53
CA LYS A 13 -0.01 -6.03 0.29
C LYS A 13 -0.64 -7.16 -0.50
N SER A 14 -0.68 -7.01 -1.82
CA SER A 14 -1.16 -8.07 -2.69
C SER A 14 -0.12 -9.18 -2.77
N LYS A 15 -0.54 -10.36 -3.20
CA LYS A 15 0.37 -11.49 -3.37
C LYS A 15 1.51 -11.18 -4.35
N PRO A 16 1.26 -10.58 -5.52
CA PRO A 16 2.37 -10.20 -6.40
C PRO A 16 3.30 -9.17 -5.78
N PHE A 17 2.76 -8.21 -5.03
CA PHE A 17 3.61 -7.22 -4.35
C PHE A 17 4.48 -7.88 -3.28
N ALA A 18 3.95 -8.87 -2.58
CA ALA A 18 4.72 -9.60 -1.58
C ALA A 18 5.95 -10.28 -2.21
N ARG A 19 5.81 -10.81 -3.42
CA ARG A 19 6.94 -11.37 -4.14
C ARG A 19 7.98 -10.33 -4.50
N PHE A 20 7.54 -9.18 -4.98
CA PHE A 20 8.43 -8.05 -5.28
C PHE A 20 9.20 -7.63 -4.02
N ALA A 21 8.47 -7.44 -2.92
CA ALA A 21 9.07 -6.97 -1.66
C ALA A 21 10.11 -7.97 -1.14
N ARG A 22 9.83 -9.25 -1.25
CA ARG A 22 10.77 -10.29 -0.82
C ARG A 22 12.06 -10.25 -1.64
N LYS A 23 11.94 -10.13 -2.95
CA LYS A 23 13.11 -10.03 -3.84
C LYS A 23 13.91 -8.75 -3.58
N ALA A 24 13.22 -7.67 -3.33
CA ALA A 24 13.85 -6.37 -3.10
C ALA A 24 14.30 -6.20 -1.65
N ARG A 25 14.05 -7.18 -0.80
CA ARG A 25 14.41 -7.16 0.63
C ARG A 25 13.77 -5.98 1.37
N ILE A 26 12.52 -5.75 1.07
CA ILE A 26 11.73 -4.71 1.72
C ILE A 26 10.91 -5.38 2.82
N SER A 27 11.09 -4.90 4.05
CA SER A 27 10.41 -5.47 5.21
C SER A 27 8.99 -4.91 5.36
N ASP A 28 8.17 -5.62 6.13
CA ASP A 28 6.84 -5.13 6.48
C ASP A 28 6.91 -3.81 7.26
N LEU A 29 7.95 -3.62 8.06
CA LEU A 29 8.15 -2.36 8.76
C LEU A 29 8.37 -1.21 7.77
N ASP A 30 9.15 -1.44 6.72
CA ASP A 30 9.36 -0.44 5.66
C ASP A 30 8.05 -0.09 4.98
N LEU A 31 7.22 -1.09 4.71
CA LEU A 31 5.92 -0.87 4.07
C LEU A 31 4.96 -0.14 5.00
N TRP A 32 4.94 -0.52 6.26
CA TRP A 32 4.12 0.18 7.25
C TRP A 32 4.49 1.65 7.31
N GLU A 33 5.78 1.94 7.39
CA GLU A 33 6.26 3.33 7.45
C GLU A 33 5.90 4.10 6.19
N THR A 34 6.03 3.49 5.02
CA THR A 34 5.65 4.10 3.75
C THR A 34 4.17 4.48 3.75
N ALA A 35 3.31 3.57 4.18
CA ALA A 35 1.87 3.82 4.25
C ALA A 35 1.54 4.88 5.31
N ARG A 36 2.24 4.84 6.44
CA ARG A 36 2.03 5.81 7.51
C ARG A 36 2.32 7.25 7.04
N LEU A 37 3.40 7.41 6.28
CA LEU A 37 3.75 8.73 5.73
C LEU A 37 2.66 9.24 4.78
N ALA A 38 2.14 8.36 3.92
CA ALA A 38 1.04 8.74 3.05
C ALA A 38 -0.19 9.16 3.86
N ASN A 39 -0.49 8.41 4.92
CA ASN A 39 -1.63 8.71 5.79
C ASN A 39 -1.43 9.99 6.60
N ALA A 40 -0.20 10.45 6.71
CA ALA A 40 0.12 11.74 7.34
C ALA A 40 0.12 12.89 6.32
N GLY A 41 -0.25 12.62 5.07
CA GLY A 41 -0.32 13.63 4.03
C GLY A 41 0.94 13.76 3.19
N GLN A 42 1.95 12.93 3.44
CA GLN A 42 3.20 12.98 2.67
C GLN A 42 3.12 12.02 1.50
N ILE A 43 2.46 12.47 0.45
CA ILE A 43 2.23 11.66 -0.75
C ILE A 43 3.16 12.16 -1.85
N ASP A 44 3.95 11.25 -2.43
CA ASP A 44 4.89 11.60 -3.49
C ASP A 44 4.15 11.97 -4.78
N ALA A 45 3.17 11.19 -5.18
CA ALA A 45 2.35 11.53 -6.34
C ALA A 45 0.97 10.93 -6.19
N ASP A 46 -0.04 11.78 -6.33
CA ASP A 46 -1.44 11.35 -6.35
C ASP A 46 -1.83 11.16 -7.82
N LEU A 47 -2.14 9.93 -8.18
CA LEU A 47 -2.46 9.59 -9.57
C LEU A 47 -3.95 9.59 -9.84
N GLY A 48 -4.75 9.96 -8.84
CA GLY A 48 -6.21 10.05 -8.99
C GLY A 48 -6.90 8.72 -8.78
N GLY A 49 -8.20 8.77 -8.49
CA GLY A 49 -9.03 7.57 -8.35
C GLY A 49 -8.63 6.65 -7.21
N GLY A 50 -7.96 7.18 -6.19
CA GLY A 50 -7.51 6.36 -5.06
C GLY A 50 -6.18 5.67 -5.29
N VAL A 51 -5.43 6.09 -6.30
CA VAL A 51 -4.13 5.48 -6.63
C VAL A 51 -3.03 6.49 -6.35
N ILE A 52 -2.03 6.09 -5.57
CA ILE A 52 -0.88 6.95 -5.29
C ILE A 52 0.42 6.21 -5.61
N LYS A 53 1.46 6.97 -5.88
CA LYS A 53 2.81 6.46 -6.06
C LYS A 53 3.66 6.94 -4.89
N GLN A 54 4.37 6.02 -4.24
CA GLN A 54 5.20 6.35 -3.08
C GLN A 54 6.56 5.71 -3.21
N ARG A 55 7.59 6.47 -2.84
CA ARG A 55 8.89 5.88 -2.58
C ARG A 55 8.78 5.01 -1.34
N ILE A 56 9.45 3.87 -1.36
CA ILE A 56 9.42 2.98 -0.20
C ILE A 56 10.51 3.42 0.76
N ALA A 57 10.09 3.74 1.98
CA ALA A 57 11.02 4.07 3.05
C ALA A 57 11.80 2.83 3.42
N ARG A 58 13.12 2.93 3.50
CA ARG A 58 13.97 1.82 3.95
C ARG A 58 14.73 2.26 5.17
N GLY A 59 14.51 1.55 6.26
CA GLY A 59 15.19 1.85 7.51
C GLY A 59 16.67 1.72 7.35
N GLY A 60 17.42 2.77 7.69
CA GLY A 60 18.87 2.73 7.73
C GLY A 60 19.60 2.95 6.41
N GLU A 61 18.92 2.89 5.28
CA GLU A 61 19.60 3.00 3.99
C GLU A 61 19.39 4.32 3.28
N GLY A 62 18.64 5.22 3.87
CA GLY A 62 18.34 6.48 3.24
C GLY A 62 17.41 6.30 2.04
N LYS A 63 17.02 7.41 1.47
CA LYS A 63 15.99 7.43 0.41
C LYS A 63 16.51 7.09 -0.97
N SER A 64 17.79 6.84 -1.11
CA SER A 64 18.38 6.53 -2.40
C SER A 64 18.12 5.10 -2.86
N GLY A 65 17.44 4.30 -2.02
CA GLY A 65 17.19 2.89 -2.30
C GLY A 65 16.37 2.61 -3.55
N GLY A 66 15.71 3.54 -4.10
CA GLY A 66 15.21 3.43 -5.45
C GLY A 66 13.98 2.58 -5.68
N SER A 67 13.40 1.97 -4.67
CA SER A 67 12.15 1.22 -4.86
C SER A 67 10.95 2.14 -4.78
N ARG A 68 9.98 1.88 -5.65
CA ARG A 68 8.74 2.65 -5.76
C ARG A 68 7.57 1.70 -5.65
N SER A 69 6.44 2.22 -5.19
CA SER A 69 5.23 1.42 -5.06
C SER A 69 4.01 2.16 -5.60
N ILE A 70 3.07 1.39 -6.10
CA ILE A 70 1.72 1.86 -6.39
C ILE A 70 0.84 1.34 -5.28
N ILE A 71 0.09 2.23 -4.65
CA ILE A 71 -0.75 1.93 -3.50
C ILE A 71 -2.17 2.38 -3.79
N LEU A 72 -3.12 1.51 -3.50
CA LEU A 72 -4.53 1.88 -3.46
C LEU A 72 -4.76 2.46 -2.07
N PHE A 73 -5.20 3.71 -2.01
CA PHE A 73 -5.13 4.46 -0.76
C PHE A 73 -6.40 5.24 -0.48
N ARG A 74 -6.91 5.08 0.73
CA ARG A 74 -7.98 5.93 1.28
C ARG A 74 -7.51 6.45 2.63
N PHE A 75 -7.46 7.76 2.73
CA PHE A 75 -6.98 8.46 3.93
C PHE A 75 -7.73 7.96 5.17
N ARG A 76 -7.00 7.63 6.21
CA ARG A 76 -7.49 7.15 7.50
C ARG A 76 -8.20 5.79 7.45
N ALA A 77 -8.28 5.18 6.30
CA ALA A 77 -8.99 3.90 6.17
C ALA A 77 -8.06 2.76 5.84
N ARG A 78 -7.46 2.77 4.66
CA ARG A 78 -6.61 1.65 4.26
C ARG A 78 -5.65 2.00 3.14
N ALA A 79 -4.55 1.25 3.12
CA ALA A 79 -3.58 1.29 2.03
C ALA A 79 -3.29 -0.14 1.58
N VAL A 80 -3.29 -0.36 0.26
CA VAL A 80 -3.04 -1.69 -0.31
C VAL A 80 -1.94 -1.56 -1.35
N PHE A 81 -0.78 -2.15 -1.07
CA PHE A 81 0.35 -2.16 -2.01
C PHE A 81 0.06 -3.16 -3.11
N VAL A 82 0.02 -2.71 -4.36
CA VAL A 82 -0.36 -3.58 -5.48
C VAL A 82 0.73 -3.76 -6.52
N TYR A 83 1.69 -2.86 -6.62
CA TYR A 83 2.73 -2.95 -7.64
C TYR A 83 4.01 -2.28 -7.15
N GLY A 84 5.14 -2.90 -7.43
CA GLY A 84 6.44 -2.36 -7.06
C GLY A 84 7.39 -2.37 -8.24
N PHE A 85 8.29 -1.40 -8.27
CA PHE A 85 9.30 -1.32 -9.32
C PHE A 85 10.51 -0.57 -8.80
N GLU A 86 11.66 -0.83 -9.43
CA GLU A 86 12.88 -0.14 -9.09
C GLU A 86 12.99 1.16 -9.90
N LYS A 87 13.56 2.19 -9.29
CA LYS A 87 13.73 3.49 -9.92
C LYS A 87 14.43 3.38 -11.28
N LYS A 88 15.44 2.53 -11.36
CA LYS A 88 16.22 2.37 -12.59
C LYS A 88 15.42 1.75 -13.73
N ASN A 89 14.36 1.06 -13.41
CA ASN A 89 13.48 0.43 -14.39
C ASN A 89 12.29 1.34 -14.67
N LEU A 90 12.59 2.59 -14.92
CA LEU A 90 11.56 3.61 -15.10
C LEU A 90 10.71 3.35 -16.33
N GLY A 91 9.77 2.43 -16.19
CA GLY A 91 8.62 2.55 -17.04
C GLY A 91 7.68 3.53 -16.35
N ASN A 92 7.36 4.60 -16.98
CA ASN A 92 6.20 5.35 -16.57
C ASN A 92 5.02 4.41 -16.68
N ILE A 93 4.17 4.41 -15.67
CA ILE A 93 2.95 3.63 -15.73
C ILE A 93 2.16 4.12 -16.93
N LYS A 94 1.83 3.20 -17.84
CA LYS A 94 1.05 3.55 -19.02
C LYS A 94 -0.37 3.90 -18.62
N SER A 95 -1.03 4.70 -19.45
CA SER A 95 -2.39 5.18 -19.12
C SER A 95 -3.39 4.04 -18.93
N ASP A 96 -3.27 2.96 -19.70
CA ASP A 96 -4.16 1.80 -19.53
C ASP A 96 -3.86 1.03 -18.24
N GLU A 97 -2.60 0.95 -17.84
CA GLU A 97 -2.23 0.35 -16.55
C GLU A 97 -2.76 1.19 -15.39
N LEU A 98 -2.62 2.50 -15.49
CA LEU A 98 -3.14 3.40 -14.46
C LEU A 98 -4.66 3.28 -14.33
N GLU A 99 -5.36 3.19 -15.45
CA GLU A 99 -6.80 3.01 -15.44
C GLU A 99 -7.19 1.69 -14.78
N ALA A 100 -6.43 0.62 -15.04
CA ALA A 100 -6.68 -0.67 -14.39
C ALA A 100 -6.48 -0.57 -12.88
N PHE A 101 -5.46 0.17 -12.42
CA PHE A 101 -5.27 0.38 -10.98
C PHE A 101 -6.41 1.19 -10.38
N ARG A 102 -6.94 2.18 -11.10
CA ARG A 102 -8.09 2.96 -10.62
C ARG A 102 -9.35 2.10 -10.49
N GLU A 103 -9.57 1.21 -11.44
CA GLU A 103 -10.69 0.26 -11.35
C GLU A 103 -10.52 -0.67 -10.15
N LEU A 104 -9.32 -1.15 -9.93
CA LEU A 104 -9.01 -2.00 -8.79
C LEU A 104 -9.21 -1.24 -7.48
N ALA A 105 -8.83 0.04 -7.45
CA ALA A 105 -9.04 0.89 -6.28
C ALA A 105 -10.53 1.03 -5.94
N ASP A 106 -11.36 1.25 -6.96
CA ASP A 106 -12.80 1.35 -6.74
C ASP A 106 -13.34 0.09 -6.07
N VAL A 107 -12.88 -1.07 -6.49
CA VAL A 107 -13.31 -2.34 -5.92
C VAL A 107 -12.78 -2.53 -4.50
N ILE A 108 -11.46 -2.48 -4.33
CA ILE A 108 -10.83 -2.87 -3.07
C ILE A 108 -11.04 -1.82 -1.97
N LEU A 109 -11.00 -0.55 -2.30
CA LEU A 109 -11.25 0.49 -1.31
C LEU A 109 -12.72 0.54 -0.90
N GLY A 110 -13.60 -0.02 -1.74
CA GLY A 110 -15.01 -0.14 -1.44
C GLY A 110 -15.42 -1.40 -0.68
N TYR A 111 -14.50 -2.34 -0.48
CA TYR A 111 -14.82 -3.56 0.26
C TYR A 111 -15.18 -3.27 1.71
N SER A 112 -16.17 -4.00 2.22
CA SER A 112 -16.45 -4.02 3.65
C SER A 112 -15.30 -4.69 4.41
N ASP A 113 -15.28 -4.52 5.72
CA ASP A 113 -14.27 -5.19 6.55
C ASP A 113 -14.37 -6.71 6.41
N SER A 114 -15.57 -7.24 6.27
CA SER A 114 -15.76 -8.67 6.11
C SER A 114 -15.25 -9.15 4.75
N GLU A 115 -15.42 -8.37 3.71
CA GLU A 115 -14.87 -8.69 2.39
C GLU A 115 -13.35 -8.64 2.38
N MET A 116 -12.76 -7.66 3.08
CA MET A 116 -11.31 -7.63 3.24
C MET A 116 -10.81 -8.86 3.99
N ALA A 117 -11.50 -9.26 5.04
CA ALA A 117 -11.13 -10.46 5.80
C ALA A 117 -11.15 -11.70 4.92
N LYS A 118 -12.11 -11.80 4.00
CA LYS A 118 -12.16 -12.92 3.05
C LYS A 118 -10.96 -12.92 2.11
N ARG A 119 -10.55 -11.75 1.64
CA ARG A 119 -9.36 -11.65 0.76
C ARG A 119 -8.08 -12.01 1.50
N VAL A 120 -8.00 -11.68 2.78
CA VAL A 120 -6.88 -12.10 3.61
C VAL A 120 -6.92 -13.62 3.83
N ALA A 121 -8.09 -14.15 4.13
CA ALA A 121 -8.25 -15.60 4.39
C ALA A 121 -7.89 -16.43 3.16
N ASP A 122 -8.21 -15.97 1.96
CA ASP A 122 -7.91 -16.72 0.74
C ASP A 122 -6.49 -16.44 0.19
N GLY A 123 -5.74 -15.56 0.84
CA GLY A 123 -4.35 -15.29 0.47
C GLY A 123 -4.15 -14.27 -0.64
N ALA A 124 -5.22 -13.67 -1.16
CA ALA A 124 -5.10 -12.64 -2.18
C ALA A 124 -4.46 -11.37 -1.62
N LEU A 125 -4.77 -11.05 -0.37
CA LEU A 125 -4.20 -9.93 0.35
C LEU A 125 -3.53 -10.43 1.62
N ILE A 126 -2.44 -9.78 1.99
CA ILE A 126 -1.71 -10.08 3.23
C ILE A 126 -1.72 -8.83 4.08
N GLU A 127 -2.24 -8.94 5.28
CA GLU A 127 -2.27 -7.78 6.17
C GLU A 127 -0.89 -7.53 6.75
N ILE A 128 -0.50 -6.25 6.78
CA ILE A 128 0.75 -5.82 7.38
C ILE A 128 0.41 -5.28 8.77
N GLN A 129 0.96 -5.93 9.80
CA GLN A 129 0.67 -5.55 11.16
C GLN A 129 1.42 -4.28 11.55
N PRO A 130 0.81 -3.40 12.35
CA PRO A 130 1.54 -2.25 12.88
C PRO A 130 2.69 -2.70 13.77
N PRO A 131 3.74 -1.87 13.89
CA PRO A 131 4.85 -2.21 14.79
C PRO A 131 4.36 -2.35 16.22
N LYS A 132 4.97 -3.28 16.95
CA LYS A 132 4.66 -3.48 18.36
C LYS A 132 5.32 -2.41 19.22
N GLY A 133 4.72 -2.17 20.38
CA GLY A 133 5.36 -1.42 21.42
C GLY A 133 5.03 0.06 21.47
N ASP A 134 4.03 0.46 20.76
CA ASP A 134 3.59 1.87 20.85
C ASP A 134 2.23 2.03 21.55
#